data_446ae06c3afda0921b4e4ec74d9035f8
#
_entry.id   446ae06c3afda0921b4e4ec74d9035f8
#
_cell.length_a   1.000
_cell.length_b   1.000
_cell.length_c   1.000
_cell.angle_alpha   90.00
_cell.angle_beta   90.00
_cell.angle_gamma   90.00
#
_symmetry.space_group_name_H-M   'P 1'
#
loop_
_entity.id
_entity.type
_entity.pdbx_description
1 polymer ?
#
loop_
_entity_poly.entity_id
_entity_poly.type
_entity_poly.pdbx_seq_one_letter_code
_entity_poly.pdbx_strand_id
1 'polypeptide(L)' 'MKIKVHGEERLIQSNKSISLNETIKLLGYSSSTVVVEVNKLIINSAEWDEKYIRNGDKLEIVSIVGGG' A
#
# COMPACT_ATOMS: atom_id res chain seq x y z
N MET A 1 10.15 -7.89 5.65
CA MET A 1 8.74 -8.22 5.37
C MET A 1 8.55 -8.35 3.87
N LYS A 2 7.87 -9.36 3.45
CA LYS A 2 7.64 -9.66 2.04
C LYS A 2 6.17 -9.46 1.71
N ILE A 3 5.89 -8.60 0.73
CA ILE A 3 4.53 -8.37 0.27
C ILE A 3 4.48 -8.53 -1.25
N LYS A 4 3.29 -8.56 -1.81
CA LYS A 4 3.12 -8.52 -3.27
C LYS A 4 2.49 -7.21 -3.68
N VAL A 5 3.05 -6.58 -4.71
CA VAL A 5 2.50 -5.36 -5.29
C VAL A 5 2.32 -5.64 -6.77
N HIS A 6 1.08 -5.61 -7.22
CA HIS A 6 0.71 -5.95 -8.61
C HIS A 6 1.22 -7.34 -9.00
N GLY A 7 1.13 -8.29 -8.08
CA GLY A 7 1.57 -9.65 -8.31
C GLY A 7 3.07 -9.89 -8.20
N GLU A 8 3.86 -8.86 -7.98
CA GLU A 8 5.31 -8.97 -7.85
C GLU A 8 5.73 -8.90 -6.39
N GLU A 9 6.66 -9.77 -6.00
CA GLU A 9 7.20 -9.73 -4.65
C GLU A 9 8.03 -8.48 -4.44
N ARG A 10 7.80 -7.82 -3.32
CA ARG A 10 8.57 -6.66 -2.89
C ARG A 10 9.00 -6.88 -1.45
N LEU A 11 10.26 -6.56 -1.19
CA LEU A 11 10.80 -6.64 0.16
C LEU A 11 10.73 -5.28 0.81
N ILE A 12 10.10 -5.24 1.98
CA ILE A 12 10.06 -4.03 2.79
C ILE A 12 11.00 -4.26 3.96
N GLN A 13 11.93 -3.36 4.15
CA GLN A 13 12.91 -3.46 5.23
C GLN A 13 12.28 -3.04 6.55
N SER A 14 11.59 -3.98 7.16
CA SER A 14 10.97 -3.76 8.45
C SER A 14 10.79 -5.10 9.14
N ASN A 15 11.10 -5.16 10.43
CA ASN A 15 10.91 -6.36 11.24
C ASN A 15 9.52 -6.40 11.87
N LYS A 16 8.73 -5.39 11.68
CA LYS A 16 7.37 -5.31 12.21
C LYS A 16 6.45 -4.77 11.16
N SER A 17 5.15 -4.95 11.38
CA SER A 17 4.16 -4.39 10.49
C SER A 17 4.27 -2.86 10.50
N ILE A 18 4.04 -2.27 9.35
CA ILE A 18 4.03 -0.82 9.19
C ILE A 18 2.68 -0.40 8.64
N SER A 19 2.34 0.85 8.82
CA SER A 19 1.06 1.35 8.32
C SER A 19 1.02 1.33 6.80
N LEU A 20 -0.17 1.25 6.25
CA LEU A 20 -0.35 1.33 4.80
C LEU A 20 0.19 2.65 4.28
N ASN A 21 -0.01 3.74 5.02
CA ASN A 21 0.50 5.04 4.62
C ASN A 21 2.02 5.03 4.47
N GLU A 22 2.73 4.45 5.42
CA GLU A 22 4.18 4.33 5.32
C GLU A 22 4.60 3.41 4.19
N THR A 23 3.86 2.32 3.99
CA THR A 23 4.15 1.38 2.92
C THR A 23 4.05 2.07 1.56
N ILE A 24 3.01 2.85 1.35
CA ILE A 24 2.81 3.58 0.10
C ILE A 24 3.97 4.55 -0.16
N LYS A 25 4.42 5.23 0.86
CA LYS A 25 5.55 6.16 0.75
C LYS A 25 6.84 5.42 0.40
N LEU A 26 7.09 4.29 1.07
CA LEU A 26 8.29 3.49 0.80
C LEU A 26 8.31 2.93 -0.61
N LEU A 27 7.14 2.66 -1.18
CA LEU A 27 7.03 2.18 -2.55
C LEU A 27 7.15 3.30 -3.58
N GLY A 28 7.23 4.55 -3.13
CA GLY A 28 7.43 5.69 -4.02
C GLY A 28 6.16 6.32 -4.55
N TYR A 29 5.02 6.02 -3.97
CA TYR A 29 3.75 6.60 -4.39
C TYR A 29 3.38 7.81 -3.55
N SER A 30 2.61 8.70 -4.16
CA SER A 30 2.02 9.83 -3.45
C SER A 30 0.64 9.43 -2.95
N SER A 31 0.41 9.58 -1.65
CA SER A 31 -0.84 9.16 -1.01
C SER A 31 -2.07 9.88 -1.56
N SER A 32 -1.90 11.07 -2.11
CA SER A 32 -3.02 11.86 -2.62
C SER A 32 -3.46 11.47 -4.03
N THR A 33 -2.68 10.62 -4.71
CA THR A 33 -2.92 10.32 -6.12
C THR A 33 -3.21 8.86 -6.41
N VAL A 34 -3.39 8.05 -5.37
CA VAL A 34 -3.59 6.61 -5.57
C VAL A 34 -4.77 6.08 -4.77
N VAL A 35 -5.35 5.01 -5.32
CA VAL A 35 -6.31 4.16 -4.61
C VAL A 35 -5.60 2.85 -4.34
N VAL A 36 -5.78 2.30 -3.16
CA VAL A 36 -5.08 1.10 -2.73
C VAL A 36 -6.07 0.02 -2.32
N GLU A 37 -5.84 -1.19 -2.83
CA GLU A 37 -6.50 -2.40 -2.36
C GLU A 37 -5.50 -3.23 -1.58
N VAL A 38 -5.92 -3.74 -0.45
CA VAL A 38 -5.15 -4.70 0.32
C VAL A 38 -5.96 -5.98 0.40
N ASN A 39 -5.40 -7.06 -0.13
CA ASN A 39 -6.09 -8.36 -0.19
C ASN A 39 -7.49 -8.24 -0.79
N LYS A 40 -7.58 -7.49 -1.90
CA LYS A 40 -8.81 -7.27 -2.68
C LYS A 40 -9.85 -6.36 -2.03
N LEU A 41 -9.48 -5.70 -0.93
CA LEU A 41 -10.36 -4.72 -0.28
C LEU A 41 -9.79 -3.32 -0.47
N ILE A 42 -10.63 -2.42 -0.96
CA ILE A 42 -10.24 -1.02 -1.09
C ILE A 42 -10.19 -0.40 0.30
N ILE A 43 -9.06 0.21 0.62
CA ILE A 43 -8.86 0.86 1.91
C ILE A 43 -8.99 2.36 1.73
N ASN A 44 -9.93 2.95 2.42
CA ASN A 44 -10.13 4.40 2.40
C ASN A 44 -8.87 5.09 2.93
N SER A 45 -8.44 6.15 2.25
CA SER A 45 -7.21 6.86 2.63
C SER A 45 -7.25 7.39 4.06
N ALA A 46 -8.42 7.68 4.60
CA ALA A 46 -8.57 8.11 5.98
C ALA A 46 -8.16 7.03 6.99
N GLU A 47 -8.10 5.78 6.56
CA GLU A 47 -7.74 4.66 7.43
C GLU A 47 -6.30 4.18 7.24
N TRP A 48 -5.55 4.79 6.34
CA TRP A 48 -4.21 4.30 6.00
C TRP A 48 -3.22 4.37 7.15
N ASP A 49 -3.38 5.30 8.07
CA ASP A 49 -2.50 5.39 9.23
C ASP A 49 -2.78 4.30 10.26
N GLU A 50 -3.96 3.73 10.22
CA GLU A 50 -4.40 2.70 11.17
C GLU A 50 -4.42 1.30 10.57
N LYS A 51 -4.28 1.19 9.25
CA LYS A 51 -4.22 -0.10 8.56
C LYS A 51 -2.78 -0.54 8.48
N TYR A 52 -2.44 -1.62 9.14
CA TYR A 52 -1.08 -2.15 9.14
C TYR A 52 -0.91 -3.25 8.11
N ILE A 53 0.20 -3.19 7.41
CA ILE A 53 0.56 -4.16 6.38
C ILE A 53 1.43 -5.23 7.03
N ARG A 54 1.18 -6.47 6.65
CA ARG A 54 1.86 -7.63 7.21
C ARG A 54 2.52 -8.45 6.11
N ASN A 55 3.43 -9.30 6.53
CA ASN A 55 4.07 -10.24 5.62
C ASN A 55 3.00 -11.06 4.88
N GLY A 56 3.13 -11.14 3.57
CA GLY A 56 2.20 -11.90 2.73
C GLY A 56 1.04 -11.09 2.18
N ASP A 57 0.86 -9.85 2.60
CA ASP A 57 -0.24 -9.02 2.07
C ASP A 57 -0.05 -8.75 0.58
N LYS A 58 -1.18 -8.64 -0.12
CA LYS A 58 -1.21 -8.36 -1.55
C LYS A 58 -1.83 -6.99 -1.77
N LEU A 59 -1.07 -6.12 -2.41
CA LEU A 59 -1.48 -4.75 -2.67
C LEU A 59 -1.68 -4.52 -4.17
N GLU A 60 -2.73 -3.79 -4.49
CA GLU A 60 -2.94 -3.23 -5.81
C GLU A 60 -3.04 -1.72 -5.66
N ILE A 61 -2.23 -1.00 -6.40
CA ILE A 61 -2.15 0.44 -6.30
C ILE A 61 -2.47 1.05 -7.65
N VAL A 62 -3.52 1.84 -7.70
CA VAL A 62 -3.99 2.44 -8.95
C VAL A 62 -3.82 3.95 -8.84
N SER A 63 -3.08 4.53 -9.76
CA SER A 63 -2.93 5.98 -9.81
C SER A 63 -4.23 6.60 -10.32
N ILE A 64 -4.74 7.56 -9.58
CA ILE A 64 -5.85 8.37 -10.04
C ILE A 64 -5.22 9.52 -10.80
N VAL A 65 -5.26 9.44 -12.12
CA VAL A 65 -4.83 10.58 -12.91
C VAL A 65 -5.97 11.58 -12.79
N GLY A 66 -5.80 12.52 -11.90
CA GLY A 66 -6.76 13.58 -11.77
C GLY A 66 -6.91 14.25 -13.12
N GLY A 67 -8.08 14.10 -13.70
CA GLY A 67 -8.35 14.73 -14.96
C GLY A 67 -8.51 16.22 -14.75
N GLY A 68 -7.52 16.88 -14.68
CA GLY A 68 -7.70 18.30 -14.56
C GLY A 68 -6.64 18.98 -13.89
#